data_0b1b639c8997707aa7f33c3c0b1e2146
#
_entry.id   0b1b639c8997707aa7f33c3c0b1e2146
#
_cell.length_a   1.000
_cell.length_b   1.000
_cell.length_c   1.000
_cell.angle_alpha   90.00
_cell.angle_beta   90.00
_cell.angle_gamma   90.00
#
_symmetry.space_group_name_H-M   'P 1'
#
loop_
_entity.id
_entity.type
_entity.pdbx_description
1 polymer ?
#
loop_
_entity_poly.entity_id
_entity_poly.type
_entity_poly.pdbx_seq_one_letter_code
_entity_poly.pdbx_strand_id
1 'polypeptide(L)'
;MNKEHAKLLLVVVAKAPVPGEVKTRLYPDLTIDEATSLYSCFIQDRIKEIGNLTAMDLAISYTPEDSKQYFTRFISYGFHLFPQRGKNLGDRLSNIFADKLAEEYDAVAIIDSDTPDLPRSIVEQSFQLLMSNGVDAIFGPCDDGGYYLVAMRRPHPDLFQHIPWSTETVLAATLERARKLGLKAELLPRWNDLDTFEDLIDFYNRHRHQLAEKNWAGQHTFHYLSRLESIAQRFA
;
A
#
# COMPACT_ATOMS: atom_id res chain seq x y z
N MET A 1 5.78 -36.06 6.27
CA MET A 1 6.53 -34.81 6.11
C MET A 1 5.57 -33.69 6.42
N ASN A 2 5.72 -33.05 7.59
CA ASN A 2 4.99 -31.82 7.88
C ASN A 2 5.39 -30.77 6.80
N LYS A 3 4.44 -30.30 5.99
CA LYS A 3 4.66 -29.08 5.21
C LYS A 3 4.78 -27.97 6.24
N GLU A 4 6.00 -27.55 6.57
CA GLU A 4 6.17 -26.25 7.24
C GLU A 4 5.44 -25.22 6.39
N HIS A 5 4.55 -24.49 7.03
CA HIS A 5 3.81 -23.40 6.34
C HIS A 5 4.83 -22.31 6.04
N ALA A 6 4.83 -21.84 4.79
CA ALA A 6 5.73 -20.76 4.38
C ALA A 6 5.53 -19.54 5.30
N LYS A 7 6.63 -18.98 5.78
CA LYS A 7 6.64 -17.78 6.62
C LYS A 7 6.50 -16.54 5.74
N LEU A 8 5.33 -15.95 5.69
CA LEU A 8 4.97 -14.82 4.83
C LEU A 8 4.92 -13.53 5.63
N LEU A 9 5.34 -12.42 5.05
CA LEU A 9 5.23 -11.08 5.64
C LEU A 9 4.55 -10.10 4.69
N LEU A 10 3.51 -9.44 5.19
CA LEU A 10 2.93 -8.26 4.55
C LEU A 10 3.38 -6.99 5.25
N VAL A 11 3.93 -6.05 4.50
CA VAL A 11 4.37 -4.75 5.00
C VAL A 11 3.54 -3.64 4.38
N VAL A 12 2.89 -2.80 5.19
CA VAL A 12 2.31 -1.54 4.74
C VAL A 12 3.39 -0.46 4.85
N VAL A 13 3.70 0.24 3.77
CA VAL A 13 4.52 1.47 3.83
C VAL A 13 3.61 2.67 4.01
N ALA A 14 3.84 3.44 5.07
CA ALA A 14 3.00 4.59 5.39
C ALA A 14 3.82 5.78 5.90
N LYS A 15 3.38 6.99 5.57
CA LYS A 15 3.86 8.22 6.18
C LYS A 15 2.91 8.61 7.32
N ALA A 16 3.43 9.12 8.44
CA ALA A 16 2.55 9.68 9.47
C ALA A 16 1.79 10.90 8.91
N PRO A 17 0.49 11.03 9.20
CA PRO A 17 -0.32 12.16 8.74
C PRO A 17 0.09 13.46 9.45
N VAL A 18 1.12 14.10 8.93
CA VAL A 18 1.56 15.42 9.40
C VAL A 18 0.94 16.49 8.49
N PRO A 19 0.21 17.48 9.07
CA PRO A 19 -0.38 18.57 8.28
C PRO A 19 0.66 19.26 7.40
N GLY A 20 0.34 19.47 6.15
CA GLY A 20 1.25 20.06 5.17
C GLY A 20 2.18 19.07 4.46
N GLU A 21 2.27 17.83 4.92
CA GLU A 21 3.25 16.86 4.41
C GLU A 21 2.63 15.67 3.66
N VAL A 22 1.31 15.48 3.72
CA VAL A 22 0.61 14.36 3.10
C VAL A 22 -0.51 14.85 2.19
N LYS A 23 -0.80 14.10 1.11
CA LYS A 23 -1.90 14.38 0.16
C LYS A 23 -1.94 15.83 -0.34
N THR A 24 -0.79 16.40 -0.63
CA THR A 24 -0.65 17.80 -1.06
C THR A 24 -1.34 18.11 -2.39
N ARG A 25 -1.57 17.08 -3.23
CA ARG A 25 -2.32 17.21 -4.49
C ARG A 25 -3.81 17.50 -4.27
N LEU A 26 -4.33 17.22 -3.06
CA LEU A 26 -5.71 17.49 -2.69
C LEU A 26 -5.93 18.92 -2.18
N TYR A 27 -4.89 19.70 -1.90
CA TYR A 27 -5.01 21.03 -1.31
C TYR A 27 -5.76 22.08 -2.14
N PRO A 28 -5.83 22.01 -3.49
CA PRO A 28 -6.71 22.89 -4.23
C PRO A 28 -8.20 22.74 -3.89
N ASP A 29 -8.61 21.54 -3.42
CA ASP A 29 -10.01 21.17 -3.21
C ASP A 29 -10.34 20.90 -1.73
N LEU A 30 -9.35 20.54 -0.92
CA LEU A 30 -9.47 20.28 0.50
C LEU A 30 -8.50 21.15 1.31
N THR A 31 -8.92 21.53 2.50
CA THR A 31 -8.00 22.13 3.47
C THR A 31 -6.91 21.16 3.89
N ILE A 32 -5.80 21.69 4.39
CA ILE A 32 -4.68 20.86 4.91
C ILE A 32 -5.16 19.87 5.97
N ASP A 33 -6.05 20.31 6.88
CA ASP A 33 -6.58 19.47 7.95
C ASP A 33 -7.53 18.40 7.42
N GLU A 34 -8.35 18.69 6.43
CA GLU A 34 -9.22 17.72 5.77
C GLU A 34 -8.42 16.66 5.04
N ALA A 35 -7.43 17.04 4.25
CA ALA A 35 -6.56 16.11 3.53
C ALA A 35 -5.75 15.22 4.50
N THR A 36 -5.27 15.78 5.60
CA THR A 36 -4.54 15.06 6.65
C THR A 36 -5.43 14.04 7.37
N SER A 37 -6.65 14.46 7.72
CA SER A 37 -7.65 13.60 8.36
C SER A 37 -8.12 12.49 7.42
N LEU A 38 -8.31 12.79 6.15
CA LEU A 38 -8.66 11.83 5.12
C LEU A 38 -7.57 10.75 4.98
N TYR A 39 -6.30 11.16 4.92
CA TYR A 39 -5.20 10.21 4.85
C TYR A 39 -5.10 9.33 6.12
N SER A 40 -5.46 9.87 7.28
CA SER A 40 -5.59 9.05 8.50
C SER A 40 -6.66 7.97 8.34
N CYS A 41 -7.77 8.24 7.63
CA CYS A 41 -8.79 7.25 7.33
C CYS A 41 -8.28 6.16 6.38
N PHE A 42 -7.45 6.51 5.38
CA PHE A 42 -6.81 5.52 4.49
C PHE A 42 -5.99 4.52 5.29
N ILE A 43 -5.13 5.00 6.19
CA ILE A 43 -4.30 4.15 7.05
C ILE A 43 -5.19 3.24 7.93
N GLN A 44 -6.26 3.78 8.51
CA GLN A 44 -7.18 2.99 9.35
C GLN A 44 -7.88 1.89 8.55
N ASP A 45 -8.39 2.21 7.35
CA ASP A 45 -9.02 1.23 6.46
C ASP A 45 -8.04 0.14 6.07
N ARG A 46 -6.81 0.50 5.73
CA ARG A 46 -5.76 -0.45 5.36
C ARG A 46 -5.43 -1.41 6.52
N ILE A 47 -5.19 -0.87 7.72
CA ILE A 47 -4.88 -1.67 8.91
C ILE A 47 -6.04 -2.60 9.26
N LYS A 48 -7.28 -2.09 9.18
CA LYS A 48 -8.50 -2.87 9.46
C LYS A 48 -8.68 -4.02 8.47
N GLU A 49 -8.49 -3.76 7.16
CA GLU A 49 -8.69 -4.75 6.11
C GLU A 49 -7.68 -5.90 6.23
N ILE A 50 -6.40 -5.59 6.45
CA ILE A 50 -5.37 -6.61 6.55
C ILE A 50 -5.30 -7.27 7.94
N GLY A 51 -5.80 -6.60 8.99
CA GLY A 51 -5.73 -7.10 10.37
C GLY A 51 -6.43 -8.45 10.62
N ASN A 52 -7.26 -8.89 9.66
CA ASN A 52 -7.91 -10.21 9.69
C ASN A 52 -7.14 -11.30 8.94
N LEU A 53 -5.99 -10.98 8.32
CA LEU A 53 -5.13 -11.97 7.68
C LEU A 53 -4.38 -12.77 8.76
N THR A 54 -4.60 -14.08 8.80
CA THR A 54 -4.00 -14.97 9.81
C THR A 54 -2.91 -15.89 9.24
N ALA A 55 -2.77 -15.91 7.91
CA ALA A 55 -1.81 -16.79 7.22
C ALA A 55 -0.43 -16.16 7.04
N MET A 56 -0.23 -14.94 7.53
CA MET A 56 1.01 -14.18 7.37
C MET A 56 1.23 -13.23 8.54
N ASP A 57 2.48 -12.87 8.78
CA ASP A 57 2.84 -11.81 9.71
C ASP A 57 2.55 -10.44 9.08
N LEU A 58 2.18 -9.46 9.91
CA LEU A 58 1.81 -8.14 9.49
C LEU A 58 2.78 -7.09 10.04
N ALA A 59 3.15 -6.12 9.21
CA ALA A 59 4.01 -5.03 9.62
C ALA A 59 3.59 -3.69 9.03
N ILE A 60 3.95 -2.60 9.71
CA ILE A 60 3.93 -1.24 9.16
C ILE A 60 5.36 -0.71 9.17
N SER A 61 5.84 -0.36 7.99
CA SER A 61 7.09 0.39 7.81
C SER A 61 6.77 1.87 7.67
N TYR A 62 7.09 2.65 8.67
CA TYR A 62 6.62 4.03 8.82
C TYR A 62 7.71 5.07 8.59
N THR A 63 7.29 6.29 8.24
CA THR A 63 8.13 7.50 8.17
C THR A 63 7.32 8.71 8.66
N PRO A 64 7.93 9.72 9.30
CA PRO A 64 9.32 9.79 9.77
C PRO A 64 9.63 8.82 10.92
N GLU A 65 10.93 8.66 11.27
CA GLU A 65 11.39 7.65 12.23
C GLU A 65 10.81 7.82 13.65
N ASP A 66 10.52 9.03 14.07
CA ASP A 66 9.95 9.39 15.37
C ASP A 66 8.43 9.21 15.45
N SER A 67 7.77 8.83 14.34
CA SER A 67 6.30 8.71 14.25
C SER A 67 5.72 7.38 14.74
N LYS A 68 6.51 6.50 15.34
CA LYS A 68 6.08 5.19 15.83
C LYS A 68 4.81 5.26 16.69
N GLN A 69 4.72 6.26 17.58
CA GLN A 69 3.60 6.43 18.49
C GLN A 69 2.26 6.66 17.76
N TYR A 70 2.30 7.30 16.57
CA TYR A 70 1.09 7.47 15.77
C TYR A 70 0.49 6.12 15.38
N PHE A 71 1.30 5.23 14.82
CA PHE A 71 0.85 3.94 14.33
C PHE A 71 0.45 2.96 15.45
N THR A 72 1.11 3.05 16.61
CA THR A 72 0.76 2.21 17.78
C THR A 72 -0.71 2.35 18.20
N ARG A 73 -1.37 3.47 17.90
CA ARG A 73 -2.77 3.73 18.27
C ARG A 73 -3.77 2.91 17.47
N PHE A 74 -3.40 2.47 16.26
CA PHE A 74 -4.31 1.83 15.30
C PHE A 74 -4.07 0.33 15.17
N ILE A 75 -2.94 -0.17 15.64
CA ILE A 75 -2.62 -1.58 15.51
C ILE A 75 -3.14 -2.37 16.70
N SER A 76 -3.73 -3.52 16.40
CA SER A 76 -3.99 -4.58 17.37
C SER A 76 -2.74 -5.44 17.60
N TYR A 77 -2.83 -6.36 18.54
CA TYR A 77 -1.77 -7.33 18.79
C TYR A 77 -1.43 -8.10 17.50
N GLY A 78 -0.15 -8.20 17.18
CA GLY A 78 0.33 -8.97 16.01
C GLY A 78 0.97 -8.16 14.90
N PHE A 79 0.95 -6.82 14.95
CA PHE A 79 1.68 -6.00 13.99
C PHE A 79 3.09 -5.67 14.46
N HIS A 80 4.06 -5.81 13.56
CA HIS A 80 5.42 -5.31 13.74
C HIS A 80 5.53 -3.86 13.25
N LEU A 81 6.22 -3.00 13.98
CA LEU A 81 6.47 -1.61 13.60
C LEU A 81 7.97 -1.35 13.45
N PHE A 82 8.37 -0.83 12.30
CA PHE A 82 9.76 -0.41 12.07
C PHE A 82 9.83 0.81 11.13
N PRO A 83 10.84 1.70 11.31
CA PRO A 83 10.98 2.87 10.48
C PRO A 83 11.49 2.51 9.08
N GLN A 84 11.08 3.30 8.08
CA GLN A 84 11.63 3.22 6.74
C GLN A 84 13.07 3.76 6.74
N ARG A 85 13.98 3.10 6.04
CA ARG A 85 15.38 3.50 5.89
C ARG A 85 15.75 3.65 4.42
N GLY A 86 16.29 4.80 4.03
CA GLY A 86 16.70 5.09 2.66
C GLY A 86 16.41 6.52 2.24
N LYS A 87 17.15 7.00 1.25
CA LYS A 87 17.08 8.40 0.78
C LYS A 87 15.88 8.65 -0.15
N ASN A 88 15.42 7.64 -0.83
CA ASN A 88 14.30 7.67 -1.77
C ASN A 88 13.43 6.41 -1.61
N LEU A 89 12.31 6.31 -2.33
CA LEU A 89 11.41 5.17 -2.25
C LEU A 89 12.11 3.85 -2.64
N GLY A 90 12.93 3.86 -3.69
CA GLY A 90 13.68 2.69 -4.13
C GLY A 90 14.60 2.11 -3.07
N ASP A 91 15.39 2.99 -2.40
CA ASP A 91 16.25 2.58 -1.29
C ASP A 91 15.43 1.97 -0.15
N ARG A 92 14.26 2.58 0.18
CA ARG A 92 13.37 2.12 1.25
C ARG A 92 12.80 0.74 0.96
N LEU A 93 12.27 0.53 -0.25
CA LEU A 93 11.76 -0.78 -0.68
C LEU A 93 12.86 -1.84 -0.67
N SER A 94 14.03 -1.51 -1.23
CA SER A 94 15.19 -2.40 -1.27
C SER A 94 15.62 -2.84 0.13
N ASN A 95 15.70 -1.89 1.07
CA ASN A 95 16.09 -2.18 2.46
C ASN A 95 15.04 -3.04 3.18
N ILE A 96 13.75 -2.80 2.99
CA ILE A 96 12.70 -3.64 3.58
C ILE A 96 12.84 -5.09 3.09
N PHE A 97 12.99 -5.30 1.79
CA PHE A 97 13.18 -6.65 1.24
C PHE A 97 14.45 -7.31 1.75
N ALA A 98 15.57 -6.59 1.75
CA ALA A 98 16.85 -7.14 2.21
C ALA A 98 16.78 -7.57 3.68
N ASP A 99 16.26 -6.70 4.56
CA ASP A 99 16.17 -6.98 5.99
C ASP A 99 15.20 -8.14 6.27
N LYS A 100 13.99 -8.08 5.71
CA LYS A 100 12.94 -9.04 6.07
C LYS A 100 13.16 -10.42 5.47
N LEU A 101 13.71 -10.52 4.28
CA LEU A 101 14.09 -11.80 3.71
C LEU A 101 15.32 -12.41 4.43
N ALA A 102 16.19 -11.58 5.03
CA ALA A 102 17.26 -12.06 5.92
C ALA A 102 16.75 -12.53 7.28
N GLU A 103 15.55 -12.11 7.72
CA GLU A 103 14.85 -12.58 8.93
C GLU A 103 14.10 -13.93 8.69
N GLU A 104 14.47 -14.68 7.65
CA GLU A 104 13.93 -15.99 7.30
C GLU A 104 12.44 -16.00 6.88
N TYR A 105 11.93 -14.89 6.32
CA TYR A 105 10.66 -14.92 5.59
C TYR A 105 10.85 -15.54 4.21
N ASP A 106 9.97 -16.45 3.83
CA ASP A 106 9.98 -17.10 2.51
C ASP A 106 9.50 -16.18 1.40
N ALA A 107 8.64 -15.21 1.75
CA ALA A 107 8.14 -14.19 0.85
C ALA A 107 7.73 -12.93 1.63
N VAL A 108 7.96 -11.78 1.01
CA VAL A 108 7.58 -10.46 1.52
C VAL A 108 6.75 -9.75 0.46
N ALA A 109 5.61 -9.20 0.84
CA ALA A 109 4.84 -8.25 0.04
C ALA A 109 4.84 -6.88 0.71
N ILE A 110 5.01 -5.83 -0.08
CA ILE A 110 4.92 -4.44 0.37
C ILE A 110 3.73 -3.81 -0.35
N ILE A 111 2.83 -3.19 0.40
CA ILE A 111 1.69 -2.42 -0.12
C ILE A 111 1.76 -0.98 0.35
N ASP A 112 1.15 -0.09 -0.42
CA ASP A 112 0.99 1.31 -0.04
C ASP A 112 -0.12 1.51 1.02
N SER A 113 -0.30 2.76 1.42
CA SER A 113 -1.39 3.22 2.29
C SER A 113 -2.41 4.11 1.56
N ASP A 114 -2.28 4.25 0.26
CA ASP A 114 -3.04 5.19 -0.58
C ASP A 114 -4.22 4.55 -1.30
N THR A 115 -4.37 3.23 -1.16
CA THR A 115 -5.43 2.38 -1.74
C THR A 115 -6.37 1.84 -0.65
N PRO A 116 -7.19 2.67 0.03
CA PRO A 116 -7.94 2.28 1.23
C PRO A 116 -8.93 1.13 1.01
N ASP A 117 -9.43 0.95 -0.21
CA ASP A 117 -10.41 -0.07 -0.59
C ASP A 117 -9.79 -1.31 -1.27
N LEU A 118 -8.45 -1.44 -1.31
CA LEU A 118 -7.81 -2.64 -1.87
C LEU A 118 -8.18 -3.88 -1.04
N PRO A 119 -8.87 -4.88 -1.64
CA PRO A 119 -9.30 -6.06 -0.92
C PRO A 119 -8.11 -6.93 -0.49
N ARG A 120 -8.21 -7.53 0.70
CA ARG A 120 -7.19 -8.50 1.18
C ARG A 120 -6.99 -9.69 0.25
N SER A 121 -8.01 -10.08 -0.52
CA SER A 121 -7.90 -11.17 -1.51
C SER A 121 -6.84 -10.91 -2.59
N ILE A 122 -6.60 -9.64 -2.95
CA ILE A 122 -5.53 -9.26 -3.88
C ILE A 122 -4.15 -9.51 -3.24
N VAL A 123 -4.00 -9.20 -1.95
CA VAL A 123 -2.77 -9.50 -1.20
C VAL A 123 -2.54 -11.01 -1.12
N GLU A 124 -3.58 -11.79 -0.79
CA GLU A 124 -3.51 -13.26 -0.76
C GLU A 124 -3.14 -13.83 -2.14
N GLN A 125 -3.72 -13.30 -3.21
CA GLN A 125 -3.39 -13.66 -4.59
C GLN A 125 -1.91 -13.39 -4.92
N SER A 126 -1.35 -12.28 -4.44
CA SER A 126 0.07 -11.96 -4.65
C SER A 126 1.00 -13.03 -4.13
N PHE A 127 0.75 -13.52 -2.91
CA PHE A 127 1.53 -14.60 -2.33
C PHE A 127 1.29 -15.95 -3.03
N GLN A 128 0.05 -16.25 -3.43
CA GLN A 128 -0.26 -17.48 -4.19
C GLN A 128 0.51 -17.53 -5.50
N LEU A 129 0.51 -16.45 -6.27
CA LEU A 129 1.25 -16.34 -7.52
C LEU A 129 2.77 -16.40 -7.29
N LEU A 130 3.27 -15.66 -6.29
CA LEU A 130 4.68 -15.62 -5.97
C LEU A 130 5.23 -16.97 -5.51
N MET A 131 4.42 -17.76 -4.80
CA MET A 131 4.79 -19.12 -4.36
C MET A 131 4.66 -20.15 -5.48
N SER A 132 4.09 -19.79 -6.64
CA SER A 132 4.12 -20.65 -7.82
C SER A 132 5.54 -20.70 -8.44
N ASN A 133 5.84 -21.81 -9.13
CA ASN A 133 7.19 -21.99 -9.68
C ASN A 133 7.52 -20.97 -10.78
N GLY A 134 8.69 -20.36 -10.66
CA GLY A 134 9.31 -19.54 -11.70
C GLY A 134 8.85 -18.09 -11.74
N VAL A 135 8.19 -17.56 -10.69
CA VAL A 135 7.90 -16.12 -10.54
C VAL A 135 8.88 -15.53 -9.52
N ASP A 136 9.52 -14.41 -9.88
CA ASP A 136 10.51 -13.74 -9.04
C ASP A 136 9.93 -12.49 -8.35
N ALA A 137 9.02 -11.79 -9.04
CA ALA A 137 8.38 -10.59 -8.52
C ALA A 137 6.91 -10.48 -8.97
N ILE A 138 6.06 -9.93 -8.10
CA ILE A 138 4.66 -9.60 -8.40
C ILE A 138 4.51 -8.08 -8.25
N PHE A 139 3.77 -7.45 -9.16
CA PHE A 139 3.40 -6.04 -9.07
C PHE A 139 1.90 -5.86 -9.18
N GLY A 140 1.35 -4.96 -8.35
CA GLY A 140 -0.04 -4.50 -8.44
C GLY A 140 -0.07 -3.11 -9.08
N PRO A 141 -0.46 -2.97 -10.37
CA PRO A 141 -0.42 -1.70 -11.09
C PRO A 141 -1.41 -0.67 -10.56
N CYS A 142 -1.01 0.61 -10.48
CA CYS A 142 -1.90 1.77 -10.36
C CYS A 142 -2.19 2.39 -11.73
N ASP A 143 -3.26 3.17 -11.83
CA ASP A 143 -3.61 3.88 -13.08
C ASP A 143 -2.69 5.08 -13.34
N ASP A 144 -2.09 5.65 -12.30
CA ASP A 144 -1.10 6.72 -12.39
C ASP A 144 0.27 6.29 -12.97
N GLY A 145 0.43 4.99 -13.30
CA GLY A 145 1.67 4.42 -13.81
C GLY A 145 2.64 3.93 -12.73
N GLY A 146 2.25 3.99 -11.46
CA GLY A 146 2.93 3.37 -10.32
C GLY A 146 2.48 1.94 -10.04
N TYR A 147 2.69 1.49 -8.81
CA TYR A 147 2.17 0.23 -8.31
C TYR A 147 1.84 0.33 -6.82
N TYR A 148 0.68 -0.22 -6.45
CA TYR A 148 0.20 -0.29 -5.06
C TYR A 148 0.82 -1.45 -4.27
N LEU A 149 1.37 -2.45 -4.97
CA LEU A 149 1.96 -3.63 -4.37
C LEU A 149 3.20 -4.07 -5.13
N VAL A 150 4.22 -4.51 -4.38
CA VAL A 150 5.34 -5.31 -4.90
C VAL A 150 5.63 -6.46 -3.95
N ALA A 151 5.82 -7.69 -4.48
CA ALA A 151 6.14 -8.86 -3.66
C ALA A 151 7.28 -9.67 -4.27
N MET A 152 8.18 -10.20 -3.41
CA MET A 152 9.35 -10.98 -3.81
C MET A 152 9.70 -12.05 -2.78
N ARG A 153 10.43 -13.10 -3.24
CA ARG A 153 10.98 -14.17 -2.41
C ARG A 153 12.49 -14.04 -2.16
N ARG A 154 13.15 -13.20 -2.91
CA ARG A 154 14.58 -12.92 -2.81
C ARG A 154 14.81 -11.42 -2.96
N PRO A 155 15.80 -10.84 -2.29
CA PRO A 155 16.12 -9.44 -2.46
C PRO A 155 16.74 -9.22 -3.85
N HIS A 156 16.20 -8.24 -4.58
CA HIS A 156 16.71 -7.78 -5.87
C HIS A 156 16.96 -6.27 -5.80
N PRO A 157 18.03 -5.80 -5.12
CA PRO A 157 18.26 -4.38 -4.89
C PRO A 157 18.39 -3.60 -6.21
N ASP A 158 18.94 -4.21 -7.25
CA ASP A 158 19.08 -3.59 -8.56
C ASP A 158 17.75 -3.32 -9.26
N LEU A 159 16.67 -3.98 -8.85
CA LEU A 159 15.34 -3.78 -9.42
C LEU A 159 14.82 -2.36 -9.21
N PHE A 160 15.19 -1.73 -8.10
CA PHE A 160 14.73 -0.39 -7.70
C PHE A 160 15.72 0.73 -8.05
N GLN A 161 16.85 0.41 -8.70
CA GLN A 161 17.83 1.41 -9.10
C GLN A 161 17.45 2.10 -10.40
N HIS A 162 17.69 3.41 -10.44
CA HIS A 162 17.45 4.24 -11.64
C HIS A 162 15.98 4.27 -12.08
N ILE A 163 15.05 4.04 -11.16
CA ILE A 163 13.62 4.18 -11.41
C ILE A 163 13.24 5.66 -11.27
N PRO A 164 12.49 6.22 -12.23
CA PRO A 164 12.03 7.61 -12.20
C PRO A 164 10.84 7.77 -11.26
N TRP A 165 11.10 7.67 -9.94
CA TRP A 165 10.07 7.74 -8.91
C TRP A 165 9.19 8.98 -9.05
N SER A 166 7.90 8.86 -8.69
CA SER A 166 6.90 9.92 -8.77
C SER A 166 6.57 10.38 -10.21
N THR A 167 6.71 9.47 -11.17
CA THR A 167 6.29 9.67 -12.57
C THR A 167 5.36 8.55 -13.04
N GLU A 168 4.60 8.80 -14.10
CA GLU A 168 3.72 7.81 -14.74
C GLU A 168 4.46 6.60 -15.38
N THR A 169 5.78 6.63 -15.40
CA THR A 169 6.60 5.57 -16.01
C THR A 169 7.23 4.62 -15.01
N VAL A 170 6.95 4.76 -13.72
CA VAL A 170 7.55 3.95 -12.63
C VAL A 170 7.38 2.45 -12.88
N LEU A 171 6.17 1.97 -13.12
CA LEU A 171 5.91 0.55 -13.37
C LEU A 171 6.62 0.07 -14.63
N ALA A 172 6.50 0.82 -15.73
CA ALA A 172 7.12 0.44 -17.00
C ALA A 172 8.65 0.34 -16.87
N ALA A 173 9.28 1.32 -16.20
CA ALA A 173 10.73 1.32 -15.94
C ALA A 173 11.14 0.13 -15.04
N THR A 174 10.33 -0.18 -14.00
CA THR A 174 10.59 -1.30 -13.09
C THR A 174 10.48 -2.65 -13.81
N LEU A 175 9.48 -2.84 -14.68
CA LEU A 175 9.32 -4.06 -15.48
C LEU A 175 10.45 -4.22 -16.50
N GLU A 176 10.87 -3.15 -17.15
CA GLU A 176 12.03 -3.19 -18.05
C GLU A 176 13.33 -3.52 -17.28
N ARG A 177 13.46 -3.00 -16.06
CA ARG A 177 14.58 -3.36 -15.19
C ARG A 177 14.53 -4.84 -14.79
N ALA A 178 13.38 -5.37 -14.42
CA ALA A 178 13.17 -6.78 -14.14
C ALA A 178 13.58 -7.65 -15.33
N ARG A 179 13.12 -7.28 -16.54
CA ARG A 179 13.48 -7.97 -17.79
C ARG A 179 15.01 -7.99 -18.03
N LYS A 180 15.71 -6.86 -17.81
CA LYS A 180 17.18 -6.78 -17.95
C LYS A 180 17.92 -7.63 -16.93
N LEU A 181 17.35 -7.83 -15.75
CA LEU A 181 17.89 -8.68 -14.69
C LEU A 181 17.52 -10.17 -14.87
N GLY A 182 16.76 -10.51 -15.90
CA GLY A 182 16.29 -11.87 -16.15
C GLY A 182 15.22 -12.35 -15.15
N LEU A 183 14.54 -11.43 -14.45
CA LEU A 183 13.50 -11.74 -13.48
C LEU A 183 12.17 -11.92 -14.20
N LYS A 184 11.44 -12.97 -13.83
CA LYS A 184 10.06 -13.18 -14.25
C LYS A 184 9.12 -12.40 -13.33
N ALA A 185 8.53 -11.34 -13.86
CA ALA A 185 7.52 -10.52 -13.17
C ALA A 185 6.11 -10.86 -13.67
N GLU A 186 5.14 -10.90 -12.74
CA GLU A 186 3.71 -11.03 -13.05
C GLU A 186 2.93 -9.86 -12.45
N LEU A 187 1.77 -9.55 -13.05
CA LEU A 187 0.94 -8.43 -12.66
C LEU A 187 -0.36 -8.92 -12.02
N LEU A 188 -0.76 -8.23 -10.97
CA LEU A 188 -2.08 -8.30 -10.36
C LEU A 188 -3.08 -7.42 -11.13
N PRO A 189 -4.38 -7.52 -10.84
CA PRO A 189 -5.36 -6.56 -11.33
C PRO A 189 -4.96 -5.12 -11.00
N ARG A 190 -5.32 -4.17 -11.88
CA ARG A 190 -5.14 -2.74 -11.59
C ARG A 190 -6.01 -2.30 -10.43
N TRP A 191 -5.51 -1.32 -9.66
CA TRP A 191 -6.25 -0.68 -8.59
C TRP A 191 -5.88 0.80 -8.53
N ASN A 192 -6.77 1.65 -7.99
CA ASN A 192 -6.55 3.08 -7.97
C ASN A 192 -6.13 3.53 -6.58
N ASP A 193 -5.05 4.27 -6.49
CA ASP A 193 -4.72 5.13 -5.37
C ASP A 193 -5.62 6.39 -5.36
N LEU A 194 -5.76 7.01 -4.20
CA LEU A 194 -6.58 8.21 -4.03
C LEU A 194 -5.67 9.42 -3.85
N ASP A 195 -5.21 10.01 -4.95
CA ASP A 195 -4.24 11.11 -4.96
C ASP A 195 -4.81 12.45 -5.42
N THR A 196 -5.86 12.43 -6.23
CA THR A 196 -6.52 13.63 -6.77
C THR A 196 -7.97 13.74 -6.26
N PHE A 197 -8.57 14.90 -6.43
CA PHE A 197 -9.98 15.10 -6.07
C PHE A 197 -10.92 14.25 -6.94
N GLU A 198 -10.59 14.04 -8.19
CA GLU A 198 -11.30 13.15 -9.11
C GLU A 198 -11.29 11.72 -8.60
N ASP A 199 -10.15 11.21 -8.09
CA ASP A 199 -10.07 9.87 -7.50
C ASP A 199 -11.02 9.75 -6.29
N LEU A 200 -11.13 10.80 -5.48
CA LEU A 200 -12.06 10.83 -4.34
C LEU A 200 -13.53 10.77 -4.79
N ILE A 201 -13.87 11.51 -5.85
CA ILE A 201 -15.21 11.47 -6.45
C ILE A 201 -15.53 10.10 -7.00
N ASP A 202 -14.61 9.49 -7.72
CA ASP A 202 -14.77 8.15 -8.28
C ASP A 202 -14.87 7.08 -7.19
N PHE A 203 -14.04 7.18 -6.16
CA PHE A 203 -14.14 6.33 -4.97
C PHE A 203 -15.52 6.48 -4.30
N TYR A 204 -15.98 7.71 -4.06
CA TYR A 204 -17.28 7.96 -3.46
C TYR A 204 -18.43 7.37 -4.29
N ASN A 205 -18.41 7.56 -5.61
CA ASN A 205 -19.42 7.02 -6.53
C ASN A 205 -19.45 5.49 -6.53
N ARG A 206 -18.29 4.84 -6.53
CA ARG A 206 -18.21 3.38 -6.49
C ARG A 206 -18.82 2.80 -5.22
N HIS A 207 -18.69 3.49 -4.10
CA HIS A 207 -19.06 2.96 -2.79
C HIS A 207 -20.36 3.50 -2.18
N ARG A 208 -21.00 4.52 -2.78
CA ARG A 208 -22.23 5.14 -2.22
C ARG A 208 -23.41 4.17 -2.00
N HIS A 209 -23.45 3.06 -2.71
CA HIS A 209 -24.45 2.03 -2.51
C HIS A 209 -24.18 1.12 -1.30
N GLN A 210 -22.96 1.16 -0.74
CA GLN A 210 -22.55 0.37 0.43
C GLN A 210 -22.80 1.09 1.78
N LEU A 211 -23.49 2.22 1.77
CA LEU A 211 -23.78 3.01 2.99
C LEU A 211 -24.40 2.20 4.14
N ALA A 212 -25.21 1.20 3.82
CA ALA A 212 -25.86 0.34 4.81
C ALA A 212 -25.00 -0.86 5.22
N GLU A 213 -23.93 -1.14 4.52
CA GLU A 213 -23.06 -2.28 4.80
C GLU A 213 -22.05 -1.93 5.90
N LYS A 214 -21.67 -2.95 6.67
CA LYS A 214 -20.68 -2.81 7.73
C LYS A 214 -19.44 -3.61 7.40
N ASN A 215 -18.28 -3.09 7.81
CA ASN A 215 -17.00 -3.80 7.75
C ASN A 215 -16.52 -4.13 6.33
N TRP A 216 -16.62 -3.19 5.39
CA TRP A 216 -16.01 -3.29 4.07
C TRP A 216 -14.73 -2.44 3.97
N ALA A 217 -13.87 -2.76 3.00
CA ALA A 217 -12.62 -2.05 2.76
C ALA A 217 -12.88 -0.62 2.27
N GLY A 218 -12.26 0.39 2.90
CA GLY A 218 -12.48 1.81 2.57
C GLY A 218 -13.61 2.49 3.34
N GLN A 219 -14.21 1.85 4.33
CA GLN A 219 -15.37 2.36 5.06
C GLN A 219 -15.08 3.67 5.82
N HIS A 220 -13.92 3.81 6.49
CA HIS A 220 -13.56 5.04 7.21
C HIS A 220 -13.38 6.20 6.24
N THR A 221 -12.69 5.97 5.14
CA THR A 221 -12.50 6.91 4.05
C THR A 221 -13.84 7.38 3.50
N PHE A 222 -14.74 6.47 3.16
CA PHE A 222 -16.05 6.79 2.64
C PHE A 222 -16.88 7.62 3.63
N HIS A 223 -16.94 7.23 4.90
CA HIS A 223 -17.67 7.99 5.92
C HIS A 223 -17.08 9.37 6.16
N TYR A 224 -15.78 9.53 6.02
CA TYR A 224 -15.16 10.84 6.11
C TYR A 224 -15.56 11.71 4.92
N LEU A 225 -15.40 11.19 3.69
CA LEU A 225 -15.77 11.89 2.45
C LEU A 225 -17.25 12.32 2.42
N SER A 226 -18.16 11.46 2.90
CA SER A 226 -19.59 11.76 2.93
C SER A 226 -19.97 12.97 3.83
N ARG A 227 -19.06 13.45 4.66
CA ARG A 227 -19.25 14.60 5.55
C ARG A 227 -18.57 15.87 5.05
N LEU A 228 -17.76 15.78 4.00
CA LEU A 228 -17.07 16.93 3.42
C LEU A 228 -18.04 17.75 2.55
N GLU A 229 -18.08 19.04 2.79
CA GLU A 229 -18.94 19.98 2.04
C GLU A 229 -18.58 19.98 0.55
N SER A 230 -17.30 19.94 0.20
CA SER A 230 -16.79 19.87 -1.16
C SER A 230 -17.29 18.66 -1.93
N ILE A 231 -17.43 17.50 -1.26
CA ILE A 231 -18.01 16.29 -1.83
C ILE A 231 -19.53 16.42 -1.94
N ALA A 232 -20.22 16.88 -0.88
CA ALA A 232 -21.67 17.04 -0.88
C ALA A 232 -22.17 17.97 -1.98
N GLN A 233 -21.47 19.08 -2.25
CA GLN A 233 -21.81 20.04 -3.32
C GLN A 233 -21.71 19.47 -4.73
N ARG A 234 -20.89 18.45 -4.97
CA ARG A 234 -20.77 17.78 -6.28
C ARG A 234 -21.98 16.89 -6.60
N PHE A 235 -22.75 16.48 -5.58
CA PHE A 235 -23.88 15.56 -5.71
C PHE A 235 -25.22 16.19 -5.35
N ALA A 236 -25.25 17.50 -5.05
CA ALA A 236 -26.47 18.29 -4.86
C ALA A 236 -27.01 18.80 -6.21
#